data_dac88a1ba50430a66143914259bc0470
#
_entry.id   dac88a1ba50430a66143914259bc0470
#
_cell.length_a   1.000
_cell.length_b   1.000
_cell.length_c   1.000
_cell.angle_alpha   90.00
_cell.angle_beta   90.00
_cell.angle_gamma   90.00
#
_symmetry.space_group_name_H-M   'P 1'
#
loop_
_entity.id
_entity.type
_entity.pdbx_description
1 polymer ?
#
loop_
_entity_poly.entity_id
_entity_poly.type
_entity_poly.pdbx_seq_one_letter_code
_entity_poly.pdbx_strand_id
1 'polypeptide(L)'
;SKNKRLLKPVILSHHMLLGLKGESKMSKSDPESAIYMDDQEMDVNRKIKRSFCPIEGLDKNPVLQYVKYIILEIFKVVSIVRKEENGGDKDYDNYAELEKDFLSGSLHPGDLKKAVSKYINKILEPVRAYFKNNPEAQKLRSLVKGYTK
;
A
#
# COMPACT_ATOMS: atom_id res chain seq x y z
N SER A 1 -6.76 28.51 -40.98
CA SER A 1 -6.31 27.73 -39.82
C SER A 1 -7.46 27.57 -38.86
N LYS A 2 -7.94 26.33 -38.67
CA LYS A 2 -8.97 26.02 -37.67
C LYS A 2 -8.36 26.19 -36.29
N ASN A 3 -8.76 27.24 -35.54
CA ASN A 3 -8.44 27.39 -34.12
C ASN A 3 -8.97 26.19 -33.34
N LYS A 4 -8.14 25.19 -33.09
CA LYS A 4 -8.45 24.13 -32.14
C LYS A 4 -8.44 24.76 -30.74
N ARG A 5 -9.62 25.04 -30.18
CA ARG A 5 -9.76 25.39 -28.76
C ARG A 5 -9.27 24.21 -27.93
N LEU A 6 -8.12 24.33 -27.32
CA LEU A 6 -7.67 23.39 -26.31
C LEU A 6 -8.57 23.52 -25.09
N LEU A 7 -9.22 22.44 -24.71
CA LEU A 7 -9.98 22.38 -23.47
C LEU A 7 -9.01 22.45 -22.28
N LYS A 8 -9.36 23.21 -21.25
CA LYS A 8 -8.58 23.22 -20.01
C LYS A 8 -8.58 21.81 -19.42
N PRO A 9 -7.41 21.24 -19.07
CA PRO A 9 -7.35 19.93 -18.43
C PRO A 9 -7.96 20.00 -17.04
N VAL A 10 -8.60 18.91 -16.63
CA VAL A 10 -8.94 18.65 -15.22
C VAL A 10 -7.69 18.10 -14.55
N ILE A 11 -7.22 18.75 -13.50
CA ILE A 11 -6.04 18.34 -12.75
C ILE A 11 -6.49 17.76 -11.41
N LEU A 12 -6.17 16.50 -11.18
CA LEU A 12 -6.35 15.82 -9.89
C LEU A 12 -4.98 15.68 -9.24
N SER A 13 -4.82 16.29 -8.07
CA SER A 13 -3.62 16.14 -7.25
C SER A 13 -3.89 15.24 -6.07
N HIS A 14 -2.97 14.31 -5.79
CA HIS A 14 -3.03 13.42 -4.64
C HIS A 14 -1.67 13.34 -3.96
N HIS A 15 -1.63 12.83 -2.72
CA HIS A 15 -0.39 12.60 -2.00
C HIS A 15 0.47 11.56 -2.72
N MET A 16 1.77 11.84 -2.89
CA MET A 16 2.72 10.90 -3.45
C MET A 16 3.27 10.01 -2.33
N LEU A 17 2.99 8.70 -2.42
CA LEU A 17 3.46 7.73 -1.44
C LEU A 17 4.97 7.51 -1.55
N LEU A 18 5.60 7.28 -0.41
CA LEU A 18 6.99 6.85 -0.33
C LEU A 18 7.19 5.45 -0.91
N GLY A 19 8.39 5.18 -1.40
CA GLY A 19 8.83 3.82 -1.67
C GLY A 19 8.93 2.99 -0.39
N LEU A 20 8.72 1.68 -0.49
CA LEU A 20 8.69 0.78 0.67
C LEU A 20 9.98 0.74 1.49
N LYS A 21 11.10 1.15 0.91
CA LYS A 21 12.39 1.27 1.60
C LYS A 21 12.62 2.64 2.24
N GLY A 22 11.63 3.55 2.15
CA GLY A 22 11.72 4.92 2.69
C GLY A 22 12.20 5.97 1.69
N GLU A 23 12.36 5.62 0.41
CA GLU A 23 12.74 6.57 -0.64
C GLU A 23 11.59 7.53 -0.95
N SER A 24 11.94 8.73 -1.44
CA SER A 24 10.96 9.76 -1.78
C SER A 24 9.97 9.37 -2.90
N LYS A 25 10.31 8.37 -3.71
CA LYS A 25 9.43 7.83 -4.76
C LYS A 25 9.70 6.36 -5.04
N MET A 26 8.69 5.67 -5.52
CA MET A 26 8.80 4.30 -6.03
C MET A 26 9.54 4.28 -7.36
N SER A 27 10.31 3.22 -7.63
CA SER A 27 11.07 3.07 -8.88
C SER A 27 10.70 1.77 -9.61
N LYS A 28 10.49 1.86 -10.93
CA LYS A 28 10.29 0.67 -11.77
C LYS A 28 11.54 -0.20 -11.88
N SER A 29 12.73 0.38 -11.74
CA SER A 29 14.01 -0.34 -11.73
C SER A 29 14.28 -1.06 -10.41
N ASP A 30 13.52 -0.75 -9.34
CA ASP A 30 13.56 -1.44 -8.06
C ASP A 30 12.17 -1.97 -7.70
N PRO A 31 11.83 -3.20 -8.14
CA PRO A 31 10.52 -3.80 -7.89
C PRO A 31 10.18 -3.99 -6.40
N GLU A 32 11.18 -3.98 -5.52
CA GLU A 32 10.97 -4.06 -4.07
C GLU A 32 10.55 -2.72 -3.45
N SER A 33 10.66 -1.63 -4.19
CA SER A 33 10.28 -0.29 -3.71
C SER A 33 8.77 -0.03 -3.74
N ALA A 34 7.97 -0.89 -4.40
CA ALA A 34 6.55 -0.66 -4.62
C ALA A 34 5.71 -1.94 -4.57
N ILE A 35 4.43 -1.79 -4.23
CA ILE A 35 3.41 -2.82 -4.43
C ILE A 35 2.79 -2.60 -5.80
N TYR A 36 2.84 -3.61 -6.65
CA TYR A 36 2.19 -3.60 -7.96
C TYR A 36 0.79 -4.18 -7.88
N MET A 37 -0.11 -3.70 -8.74
CA MET A 37 -1.49 -4.19 -8.79
C MET A 37 -1.60 -5.67 -9.13
N ASP A 38 -0.58 -6.24 -9.76
CA ASP A 38 -0.51 -7.66 -10.14
C ASP A 38 0.38 -8.51 -9.21
N ASP A 39 0.87 -7.94 -8.09
CA ASP A 39 1.62 -8.70 -7.10
C ASP A 39 0.77 -9.82 -6.49
N GLN A 40 1.37 -10.98 -6.34
CA GLN A 40 0.73 -12.09 -5.64
C GLN A 40 0.74 -11.83 -4.12
N GLU A 41 -0.11 -12.53 -3.38
CA GLU A 41 -0.22 -12.38 -1.94
C GLU A 41 1.13 -12.55 -1.21
N MET A 42 1.90 -13.55 -1.63
CA MET A 42 3.25 -13.80 -1.08
C MET A 42 4.21 -12.63 -1.33
N ASP A 43 4.13 -11.98 -2.50
CA ASP A 43 4.97 -10.83 -2.82
C ASP A 43 4.62 -9.63 -1.95
N VAL A 44 3.33 -9.32 -1.81
CA VAL A 44 2.84 -8.26 -0.91
C VAL A 44 3.32 -8.49 0.51
N ASN A 45 3.11 -9.70 1.05
CA ASN A 45 3.51 -10.05 2.40
C ASN A 45 5.03 -9.90 2.60
N ARG A 46 5.82 -10.35 1.65
CA ARG A 46 7.29 -10.23 1.67
C ARG A 46 7.74 -8.77 1.62
N LYS A 47 7.19 -7.98 0.69
CA LYS A 47 7.53 -6.57 0.50
C LYS A 47 7.17 -5.73 1.74
N ILE A 48 5.97 -5.88 2.27
CA ILE A 48 5.53 -5.17 3.49
C ILE A 48 6.36 -5.61 4.70
N LYS A 49 6.65 -6.91 4.86
CA LYS A 49 7.50 -7.40 5.95
C LYS A 49 8.88 -6.73 5.95
N ARG A 50 9.47 -6.52 4.76
CA ARG A 50 10.80 -5.91 4.57
C ARG A 50 10.76 -4.37 4.52
N SER A 51 9.59 -3.76 4.41
CA SER A 51 9.48 -2.31 4.26
C SER A 51 10.10 -1.55 5.44
N PHE A 52 10.58 -0.36 5.16
CA PHE A 52 11.03 0.57 6.18
C PHE A 52 9.86 1.01 7.06
N CYS A 53 10.02 0.96 8.37
CA CYS A 53 8.93 1.29 9.31
C CYS A 53 9.53 1.82 10.61
N PRO A 54 10.14 3.02 10.56
CA PRO A 54 10.77 3.62 11.74
C PRO A 54 9.71 4.15 12.69
N ILE A 55 10.05 4.16 13.99
CA ILE A 55 9.22 4.80 15.03
C ILE A 55 9.44 6.32 15.00
N GLU A 56 10.67 6.76 14.74
CA GLU A 56 11.01 8.17 14.60
C GLU A 56 10.91 8.61 13.12
N GLY A 57 10.52 9.86 12.88
CA GLY A 57 10.39 10.39 11.52
C GLY A 57 9.19 9.78 10.78
N LEU A 58 8.00 9.92 11.33
CA LEU A 58 6.74 9.35 10.80
C LEU A 58 6.43 9.76 9.36
N ASP A 59 6.85 10.96 8.96
CA ASP A 59 6.77 11.48 7.61
C ASP A 59 7.52 10.60 6.59
N LYS A 60 8.54 9.85 7.04
CA LYS A 60 9.34 8.91 6.24
C LYS A 60 8.91 7.45 6.38
N ASN A 61 7.76 7.18 7.02
CA ASN A 61 7.29 5.83 7.24
C ASN A 61 6.26 5.42 6.17
N PRO A 62 6.64 4.61 5.15
CA PRO A 62 5.74 4.20 4.09
C PRO A 62 4.57 3.35 4.62
N VAL A 63 4.76 2.54 5.66
CA VAL A 63 3.71 1.68 6.20
C VAL A 63 2.58 2.51 6.80
N LEU A 64 2.91 3.57 7.55
CA LEU A 64 1.93 4.52 8.08
C LEU A 64 1.23 5.31 6.97
N GLN A 65 1.93 5.64 5.88
CA GLN A 65 1.30 6.28 4.73
C GLN A 65 0.27 5.38 4.04
N TYR A 66 0.53 4.07 3.91
CA TYR A 66 -0.47 3.12 3.41
C TYR A 66 -1.71 3.08 4.31
N VAL A 67 -1.55 3.12 5.63
CA VAL A 67 -2.69 3.20 6.55
C VAL A 67 -3.48 4.47 6.33
N LYS A 68 -2.79 5.62 6.34
CA LYS A 68 -3.41 6.96 6.30
C LYS A 68 -4.13 7.24 4.99
N TYR A 69 -3.46 7.00 3.87
CA TYR A 69 -3.92 7.47 2.56
C TYR A 69 -4.64 6.41 1.73
N ILE A 70 -4.60 5.13 2.14
CA ILE A 70 -5.24 4.04 1.40
C ILE A 70 -6.21 3.28 2.29
N ILE A 71 -5.72 2.68 3.38
CA ILE A 71 -6.50 1.68 4.12
C ILE A 71 -7.65 2.32 4.86
N LEU A 72 -7.41 3.38 5.64
CA LEU A 72 -8.46 4.09 6.36
C LEU A 72 -9.46 4.77 5.42
N GLU A 73 -9.01 5.24 4.26
CA GLU A 73 -9.91 5.82 3.26
C GLU A 73 -10.90 4.80 2.69
N ILE A 74 -10.45 3.55 2.48
CA ILE A 74 -11.26 2.48 1.88
C ILE A 74 -12.12 1.78 2.94
N PHE A 75 -11.52 1.36 4.05
CA PHE A 75 -12.17 0.48 5.03
C PHE A 75 -12.77 1.21 6.23
N LYS A 76 -12.42 2.48 6.43
CA LYS A 76 -12.84 3.34 7.55
C LYS A 76 -12.38 2.87 8.94
N VAL A 77 -12.08 1.59 9.10
CA VAL A 77 -11.57 1.00 10.34
C VAL A 77 -10.41 0.06 10.01
N VAL A 78 -9.37 0.10 10.82
CA VAL A 78 -8.20 -0.79 10.75
C VAL A 78 -8.13 -1.63 12.01
N SER A 79 -8.37 -2.92 11.88
CA SER A 79 -8.25 -3.90 12.97
C SER A 79 -6.83 -4.44 13.04
N ILE A 80 -6.17 -4.23 14.16
CA ILE A 80 -4.84 -4.76 14.45
C ILE A 80 -4.98 -5.95 15.40
N VAL A 81 -4.58 -7.13 14.93
CA VAL A 81 -4.56 -8.35 15.75
C VAL A 81 -3.23 -8.42 16.49
N ARG A 82 -3.30 -8.48 17.83
CA ARG A 82 -2.15 -8.55 18.73
C ARG A 82 -2.37 -9.61 19.79
N LYS A 83 -1.27 -10.10 20.34
CA LYS A 83 -1.34 -10.97 21.54
C LYS A 83 -1.86 -10.16 22.75
N GLU A 84 -2.50 -10.84 23.70
CA GLU A 84 -2.99 -10.20 24.94
C GLU A 84 -1.86 -9.49 25.72
N GLU A 85 -0.68 -10.10 25.77
CA GLU A 85 0.52 -9.51 26.39
C GLU A 85 0.94 -8.17 25.77
N ASN A 86 0.53 -7.89 24.52
CA ASN A 86 0.77 -6.67 23.77
C ASN A 86 -0.46 -5.74 23.73
N GLY A 87 -1.40 -5.92 24.66
CA GLY A 87 -2.62 -5.13 24.77
C GLY A 87 -3.82 -5.66 23.98
N GLY A 88 -3.73 -6.87 23.40
CA GLY A 88 -4.85 -7.51 22.67
C GLY A 88 -5.21 -6.81 21.35
N ASP A 89 -6.25 -7.30 20.71
CA ASP A 89 -6.76 -6.76 19.47
C ASP A 89 -7.31 -5.34 19.66
N LYS A 90 -7.07 -4.46 18.68
CA LYS A 90 -7.57 -3.09 18.71
C LYS A 90 -7.98 -2.61 17.32
N ASP A 91 -9.11 -1.92 17.28
CA ASP A 91 -9.64 -1.25 16.11
C ASP A 91 -9.32 0.24 16.15
N TYR A 92 -8.93 0.80 15.00
CA TYR A 92 -8.67 2.21 14.82
C TYR A 92 -9.57 2.76 13.70
N ASP A 93 -10.38 3.74 14.00
CA ASP A 93 -11.23 4.46 13.04
C ASP A 93 -10.62 5.79 12.60
N ASN A 94 -9.57 6.24 13.28
CA ASN A 94 -8.83 7.43 12.91
C ASN A 94 -7.32 7.22 12.97
N TYR A 95 -6.63 7.97 12.10
CA TYR A 95 -5.17 7.87 11.98
C TYR A 95 -4.43 8.40 13.20
N ALA A 96 -4.93 9.45 13.85
CA ALA A 96 -4.21 10.10 14.95
C ALA A 96 -4.07 9.18 16.17
N GLU A 97 -5.09 8.37 16.47
CA GLU A 97 -5.02 7.38 17.54
C GLU A 97 -4.02 6.28 17.23
N LEU A 98 -4.04 5.73 16.01
CA LEU A 98 -3.08 4.72 15.57
C LEU A 98 -1.65 5.26 15.61
N GLU A 99 -1.42 6.48 15.14
CA GLU A 99 -0.11 7.15 15.16
C GLU A 99 0.39 7.33 16.58
N LYS A 100 -0.48 7.77 17.51
CA LYS A 100 -0.16 7.91 18.94
C LYS A 100 0.29 6.59 19.56
N ASP A 101 -0.44 5.51 19.32
CA ASP A 101 -0.10 4.18 19.83
C ASP A 101 1.19 3.63 19.21
N PHE A 102 1.44 3.94 17.94
CA PHE A 102 2.68 3.59 17.28
C PHE A 102 3.88 4.34 17.87
N LEU A 103 3.77 5.64 18.11
CA LEU A 103 4.80 6.47 18.74
C LEU A 103 5.10 6.07 20.19
N SER A 104 4.07 5.71 20.94
CA SER A 104 4.23 5.26 22.33
C SER A 104 4.83 3.86 22.47
N GLY A 105 4.97 3.12 21.35
CA GLY A 105 5.38 1.72 21.33
C GLY A 105 4.27 0.72 21.69
N SER A 106 3.06 1.20 22.00
CA SER A 106 1.90 0.34 22.27
C SER A 106 1.46 -0.46 21.04
N LEU A 107 1.74 0.07 19.84
CA LEU A 107 1.56 -0.63 18.58
C LEU A 107 2.92 -0.97 17.97
N HIS A 108 3.27 -2.26 18.01
CA HIS A 108 4.53 -2.73 17.46
C HIS A 108 4.56 -2.69 15.92
N PRO A 109 5.67 -2.24 15.29
CA PRO A 109 5.80 -2.21 13.82
C PRO A 109 5.46 -3.52 13.13
N GLY A 110 5.79 -4.67 13.74
CA GLY A 110 5.50 -5.99 13.20
C GLY A 110 4.01 -6.28 13.09
N ASP A 111 3.20 -5.86 14.06
CA ASP A 111 1.76 -6.09 14.06
C ASP A 111 1.07 -5.11 13.09
N LEU A 112 1.53 -3.87 13.03
CA LEU A 112 1.11 -2.90 12.01
C LEU A 112 1.36 -3.44 10.59
N LYS A 113 2.56 -3.97 10.30
CA LYS A 113 2.91 -4.55 9.00
C LYS A 113 2.02 -5.74 8.63
N LYS A 114 1.70 -6.62 9.59
CA LYS A 114 0.78 -7.74 9.35
C LYS A 114 -0.61 -7.24 8.94
N ALA A 115 -1.14 -6.26 9.66
CA ALA A 115 -2.42 -5.67 9.33
C ALA A 115 -2.39 -5.00 7.95
N VAL A 116 -1.38 -4.17 7.67
CA VAL A 116 -1.23 -3.53 6.35
C VAL A 116 -1.16 -4.57 5.23
N SER A 117 -0.38 -5.65 5.39
CA SER A 117 -0.35 -6.75 4.41
C SER A 117 -1.73 -7.33 4.15
N LYS A 118 -2.50 -7.61 5.21
CA LYS A 118 -3.86 -8.16 5.11
C LYS A 118 -4.79 -7.23 4.32
N TYR A 119 -4.78 -5.93 4.64
CA TYR A 119 -5.65 -4.96 3.97
C TYR A 119 -5.24 -4.71 2.51
N ILE A 120 -3.96 -4.59 2.22
CA ILE A 120 -3.48 -4.44 0.83
C ILE A 120 -3.81 -5.69 0.01
N ASN A 121 -3.64 -6.90 0.54
CA ASN A 121 -4.05 -8.12 -0.13
C ASN A 121 -5.55 -8.14 -0.43
N LYS A 122 -6.38 -7.64 0.49
CA LYS A 122 -7.84 -7.53 0.30
C LYS A 122 -8.21 -6.53 -0.80
N ILE A 123 -7.46 -5.42 -0.93
CA ILE A 123 -7.63 -4.44 -2.01
C ILE A 123 -7.26 -5.06 -3.37
N LEU A 124 -6.20 -5.88 -3.43
CA LEU A 124 -5.69 -6.47 -4.67
C LEU A 124 -6.46 -7.73 -5.11
N GLU A 125 -7.25 -8.33 -4.23
CA GLU A 125 -7.99 -9.57 -4.52
C GLU A 125 -8.89 -9.47 -5.78
N PRO A 126 -9.70 -8.41 -5.98
CA PRO A 126 -10.51 -8.28 -7.19
C PRO A 126 -9.66 -8.25 -8.48
N VAL A 127 -8.48 -7.63 -8.43
CA VAL A 127 -7.56 -7.56 -9.58
C VAL A 127 -7.00 -8.94 -9.90
N ARG A 128 -6.58 -9.69 -8.87
CA ARG A 128 -6.09 -11.07 -9.02
C ARG A 128 -7.17 -11.99 -9.58
N ALA A 129 -8.39 -11.87 -9.06
CA ALA A 129 -9.55 -12.64 -9.53
C ALA A 129 -9.86 -12.34 -11.00
N TYR A 130 -9.79 -11.05 -11.41
CA TYR A 130 -9.98 -10.66 -12.80
C TYR A 130 -8.95 -11.34 -13.72
N PHE A 131 -7.65 -11.24 -13.40
CA PHE A 131 -6.61 -11.88 -14.19
C PHE A 131 -6.76 -13.40 -14.21
N LYS A 132 -7.10 -14.02 -13.09
CA LYS A 132 -7.31 -15.47 -13.00
C LYS A 132 -8.44 -15.96 -13.91
N ASN A 133 -9.50 -15.19 -14.03
CA ASN A 133 -10.72 -15.57 -14.75
C ASN A 133 -10.75 -15.06 -16.19
N ASN A 134 -9.71 -14.33 -16.66
CA ASN A 134 -9.66 -13.76 -18.00
C ASN A 134 -8.38 -14.19 -18.75
N PRO A 135 -8.47 -15.24 -19.63
CA PRO A 135 -7.32 -15.75 -20.36
C PRO A 135 -6.68 -14.73 -21.29
N GLU A 136 -7.47 -13.82 -21.88
CA GLU A 136 -6.95 -12.77 -22.75
C GLU A 136 -6.11 -11.77 -21.95
N ALA A 137 -6.61 -11.32 -20.78
CA ALA A 137 -5.85 -10.46 -19.87
C ALA A 137 -4.56 -11.13 -19.39
N GLN A 138 -4.58 -12.44 -19.10
CA GLN A 138 -3.37 -13.19 -18.75
C GLN A 138 -2.34 -13.18 -19.88
N LYS A 139 -2.79 -13.42 -21.14
CA LYS A 139 -1.92 -13.39 -22.32
C LYS A 139 -1.30 -12.01 -22.51
N LEU A 140 -2.09 -10.94 -22.43
CA LEU A 140 -1.60 -9.57 -22.56
C LEU A 140 -0.60 -9.22 -21.44
N ARG A 141 -0.90 -9.60 -20.17
CA ARG A 141 0.02 -9.43 -19.03
C ARG A 141 1.36 -10.12 -19.28
N SER A 142 1.35 -11.35 -19.80
CA SER A 142 2.57 -12.10 -20.10
C SER A 142 3.40 -11.43 -21.21
N LEU A 143 2.75 -10.90 -22.25
CA LEU A 143 3.42 -10.14 -23.30
C LEU A 143 4.08 -8.88 -22.76
N VAL A 144 3.34 -8.07 -21.97
CA VAL A 144 3.88 -6.84 -21.35
C VAL A 144 5.08 -7.12 -20.46
N LYS A 145 5.03 -8.19 -19.66
CA LYS A 145 6.18 -8.61 -18.82
C LYS A 145 7.43 -8.97 -19.66
N GLY A 146 7.25 -9.42 -20.89
CA GLY A 146 8.35 -9.69 -21.81
C GLY A 146 9.07 -8.42 -22.31
N TYR A 147 8.43 -7.26 -22.28
CA TYR A 147 9.00 -5.97 -22.69
C TYR A 147 9.70 -5.21 -21.55
N THR A 148 9.49 -5.61 -20.31
CA THR A 148 10.03 -4.93 -19.12
C THR A 148 11.26 -5.66 -18.57
N LYS A 149 12.25 -5.93 -19.43
CA LYS A 149 13.58 -6.43 -19.01
C LYS A 149 14.51 -5.28 -18.68
#